data_cb673c38fc8293cf03fc0056e0ab1d08
#
_entry.id   cb673c38fc8293cf03fc0056e0ab1d08
#
_cell.length_a   1.000
_cell.length_b   1.000
_cell.length_c   1.000
_cell.angle_alpha   90.00
_cell.angle_beta   90.00
_cell.angle_gamma   90.00
#
_symmetry.space_group_name_H-M   'P 1'
#
loop_
_entity.id
_entity.type
_entity.pdbx_description
1 polymer ?
#
loop_
_entity_poly.entity_id
_entity_poly.type
_entity_poly.pdbx_seq_one_letter_code
_entity_poly.pdbx_strand_id
1 'polypeptide(L)'
;MLMMLCTACEFKLKPNEYGDDAETMKVERYDRLQSRYLITGDFSALQQMNTEYPIETRTLIEKMLQIGEVSDHDINEKFLRFYQDSTLQTLINDAESEYANMEDINDALEKSFSNLKQW
;
A
#
# COMPACT_ATOMS: atom_id res chain seq x y z
N MET A 1 -33.56 26.57 -1.15
CA MET A 1 -32.30 26.92 -1.85
C MET A 1 -31.15 27.03 -0.88
N LEU A 2 -31.25 27.87 0.09
CA LEU A 2 -30.23 28.00 1.13
C LEU A 2 -30.00 26.69 1.87
N MET A 3 -31.04 25.93 2.04
CA MET A 3 -31.02 24.67 2.75
C MET A 3 -30.14 23.63 2.04
N MET A 4 -30.06 23.66 0.72
CA MET A 4 -29.24 22.74 -0.03
C MET A 4 -27.74 22.96 0.21
N LEU A 5 -27.34 24.23 0.38
CA LEU A 5 -25.97 24.55 0.71
C LEU A 5 -25.61 24.03 2.10
N CYS A 6 -26.53 24.16 3.03
CA CYS A 6 -26.34 23.62 4.38
C CYS A 6 -26.20 22.11 4.37
N THR A 7 -26.99 21.45 3.54
CA THR A 7 -26.90 20.00 3.39
C THR A 7 -25.53 19.57 2.86
N ALA A 8 -25.02 20.29 1.87
CA ALA A 8 -23.70 20.03 1.35
C ALA A 8 -22.60 20.24 2.39
N CYS A 9 -22.76 21.24 3.22
CA CYS A 9 -21.85 21.48 4.32
C CYS A 9 -21.92 20.38 5.37
N GLU A 10 -23.10 19.90 5.66
CA GLU A 10 -23.28 18.78 6.57
C GLU A 10 -22.60 17.53 6.04
N PHE A 11 -22.71 17.29 4.76
CA PHE A 11 -22.03 16.16 4.14
C PHE A 11 -20.53 16.23 4.33
N LYS A 12 -19.95 17.43 4.16
CA LYS A 12 -18.51 17.62 4.37
C LYS A 12 -18.10 17.45 5.82
N LEU A 13 -19.01 17.74 6.71
CA LEU A 13 -18.74 17.74 8.14
C LEU A 13 -19.15 16.44 8.82
N LYS A 14 -19.46 15.42 8.05
CA LYS A 14 -19.78 14.12 8.66
C LYS A 14 -18.52 13.44 9.19
N PRO A 15 -17.85 13.99 10.17
CA PRO A 15 -16.74 13.32 10.82
C PRO A 15 -17.20 12.09 11.59
N ASN A 16 -18.49 12.02 11.89
CA ASN A 16 -19.05 10.89 12.62
C ASN A 16 -19.08 9.61 11.79
N GLU A 17 -19.36 9.74 10.50
CA GLU A 17 -19.28 8.60 9.60
C GLU A 17 -17.85 8.10 9.50
N TYR A 18 -16.90 9.03 9.40
CA TYR A 18 -15.51 8.69 9.44
C TYR A 18 -15.07 8.16 10.80
N GLY A 19 -15.76 8.59 11.84
CA GLY A 19 -15.49 8.14 13.19
C GLY A 19 -15.68 6.64 13.36
N ASP A 20 -16.75 6.15 12.81
CA ASP A 20 -17.07 4.73 12.91
C ASP A 20 -16.14 3.90 12.00
N ASP A 21 -15.87 4.40 10.80
CA ASP A 21 -14.97 3.72 9.87
C ASP A 21 -13.51 3.83 10.28
N ALA A 22 -13.15 4.89 10.98
CA ALA A 22 -11.78 5.07 11.44
C ALA A 22 -11.38 4.07 12.53
N GLU A 23 -12.34 3.38 13.10
CA GLU A 23 -12.06 2.30 14.04
C GLU A 23 -11.41 1.09 13.37
N THR A 24 -11.51 1.00 12.04
CA THR A 24 -10.94 -0.09 11.26
C THR A 24 -9.76 0.36 10.42
N MET A 25 -8.81 1.02 11.02
CA MET A 25 -7.59 1.39 10.34
C MET A 25 -6.74 0.17 10.04
N LYS A 26 -6.34 0.03 8.79
CA LYS A 26 -5.48 -1.07 8.35
C LYS A 26 -4.31 -0.54 7.57
N VAL A 27 -3.15 -1.12 7.82
CA VAL A 27 -1.99 -0.89 6.99
C VAL A 27 -2.19 -1.58 5.66
N GLU A 28 -2.06 -0.83 4.58
CA GLU A 28 -2.09 -1.40 3.24
C GLU A 28 -0.86 -2.26 3.01
N ARG A 29 -1.05 -3.44 2.44
CA ARG A 29 -0.01 -4.46 2.33
C ARG A 29 0.56 -4.53 0.92
N TYR A 30 1.14 -3.42 0.46
CA TYR A 30 1.87 -3.37 -0.80
C TYR A 30 3.01 -4.39 -0.84
N ASP A 31 3.68 -4.60 0.29
CA ASP A 31 4.75 -5.57 0.44
C ASP A 31 4.33 -6.98 0.04
N ARG A 32 3.09 -7.35 0.31
CA ARG A 32 2.55 -8.66 -0.03
C ARG A 32 2.38 -8.84 -1.55
N LEU A 33 1.94 -7.80 -2.24
CA LEU A 33 1.84 -7.82 -3.69
C LEU A 33 3.22 -7.94 -4.31
N GLN A 34 4.16 -7.17 -3.82
CA GLN A 34 5.54 -7.20 -4.28
C GLN A 34 6.16 -8.57 -4.06
N SER A 35 6.03 -9.12 -2.86
CA SER A 35 6.55 -10.44 -2.50
C SER A 35 5.96 -11.53 -3.40
N ARG A 36 4.64 -11.53 -3.58
CA ARG A 36 3.96 -12.49 -4.45
C ARG A 36 4.51 -12.45 -5.87
N TYR A 37 4.68 -11.23 -6.40
CA TYR A 37 5.22 -11.06 -7.74
C TYR A 37 6.67 -11.57 -7.83
N LEU A 38 7.52 -11.20 -6.88
CA LEU A 38 8.94 -11.52 -6.92
C LEU A 38 9.23 -12.99 -6.69
N ILE A 39 8.44 -13.67 -5.87
CA ILE A 39 8.63 -15.08 -5.55
C ILE A 39 8.03 -15.98 -6.62
N THR A 40 6.82 -15.67 -7.07
CA THR A 40 6.06 -16.57 -7.97
C THR A 40 6.13 -16.13 -9.44
N GLY A 41 6.54 -14.90 -9.72
CA GLY A 41 6.48 -14.33 -11.07
C GLY A 41 5.05 -14.03 -11.52
N ASP A 42 4.10 -13.91 -10.60
CA ASP A 42 2.70 -13.68 -10.92
C ASP A 42 2.50 -12.28 -11.51
N PHE A 43 2.34 -12.24 -12.82
CA PHE A 43 2.17 -10.99 -13.56
C PHE A 43 0.91 -10.22 -13.11
N SER A 44 -0.11 -10.92 -12.63
CA SER A 44 -1.31 -10.25 -12.13
C SER A 44 -1.01 -9.41 -10.88
N ALA A 45 -0.07 -9.84 -10.07
CA ALA A 45 0.37 -9.06 -8.91
C ALA A 45 1.05 -7.75 -9.35
N LEU A 46 1.88 -7.79 -10.39
CA LEU A 46 2.50 -6.59 -10.94
C LEU A 46 1.45 -5.63 -11.51
N GLN A 47 0.46 -6.16 -12.22
CA GLN A 47 -0.63 -5.35 -12.72
C GLN A 47 -1.41 -4.69 -11.59
N GLN A 48 -1.65 -5.43 -10.53
CA GLN A 48 -2.34 -4.92 -9.35
C GLN A 48 -1.53 -3.81 -8.68
N MET A 49 -0.21 -3.99 -8.56
CA MET A 49 0.70 -2.95 -8.06
C MET A 49 0.59 -1.67 -8.89
N ASN A 50 0.57 -1.81 -10.20
CA ASN A 50 0.49 -0.66 -11.11
C ASN A 50 -0.88 0.03 -11.07
N THR A 51 -1.94 -0.72 -10.82
CA THR A 51 -3.31 -0.20 -10.84
C THR A 51 -3.72 0.41 -9.51
N GLU A 52 -3.42 -0.27 -8.41
CA GLU A 52 -3.82 0.16 -7.08
C GLU A 52 -2.79 1.10 -6.43
N TYR A 53 -1.51 0.92 -6.75
CA TYR A 53 -0.41 1.66 -6.15
C TYR A 53 0.52 2.23 -7.22
N PRO A 54 0.00 3.07 -8.14
CA PRO A 54 0.80 3.55 -9.26
C PRO A 54 1.98 4.43 -8.86
N ILE A 55 1.81 5.26 -7.85
CA ILE A 55 2.87 6.18 -7.39
C ILE A 55 3.98 5.39 -6.69
N GLU A 56 3.58 4.49 -5.81
CA GLU A 56 4.49 3.65 -5.05
C GLU A 56 5.31 2.75 -5.97
N THR A 57 4.65 2.11 -6.92
CA THR A 57 5.29 1.22 -7.89
C THR A 57 6.26 1.96 -8.79
N ARG A 58 5.85 3.14 -9.28
CA ARG A 58 6.73 3.98 -10.08
C ARG A 58 7.95 4.43 -9.27
N THR A 59 7.72 4.88 -8.04
CA THR A 59 8.81 5.32 -7.17
C THR A 59 9.79 4.19 -6.90
N LEU A 60 9.29 2.99 -6.64
CA LEU A 60 10.12 1.82 -6.42
C LEU A 60 11.00 1.53 -7.63
N ILE A 61 10.41 1.42 -8.80
CA ILE A 61 11.10 1.01 -10.02
C ILE A 61 12.05 2.07 -10.54
N GLU A 62 11.58 3.30 -10.63
CA GLU A 62 12.31 4.37 -11.30
C GLU A 62 13.29 5.11 -10.40
N LYS A 63 12.93 5.28 -9.12
CA LYS A 63 13.70 6.10 -8.20
C LYS A 63 14.51 5.32 -7.19
N MET A 64 13.95 4.29 -6.63
CA MET A 64 14.64 3.49 -5.62
C MET A 64 15.55 2.43 -6.25
N LEU A 65 15.03 1.62 -7.13
CA LEU A 65 15.78 0.55 -7.78
C LEU A 65 16.53 1.02 -9.02
N GLN A 66 16.03 2.03 -9.69
CA GLN A 66 16.61 2.61 -10.90
C GLN A 66 16.88 1.57 -11.99
N ILE A 67 15.93 0.65 -12.17
CA ILE A 67 16.06 -0.45 -13.13
C ILE A 67 15.41 -0.14 -14.48
N GLY A 68 14.72 0.98 -14.60
CA GLY A 68 14.06 1.41 -15.82
C GLY A 68 12.86 2.28 -15.52
N GLU A 69 11.99 2.43 -16.51
CA GLU A 69 10.73 3.13 -16.35
C GLU A 69 9.59 2.11 -16.21
N VAL A 70 8.58 2.46 -15.43
CA VAL A 70 7.44 1.57 -15.20
C VAL A 70 6.70 1.22 -16.51
N SER A 71 6.82 2.10 -17.51
CA SER A 71 6.22 1.91 -18.83
C SER A 71 7.08 1.11 -19.82
N ASP A 72 8.30 0.74 -19.45
CA ASP A 72 9.16 -0.07 -20.30
C ASP A 72 8.50 -1.43 -20.59
N HIS A 73 8.55 -1.86 -21.84
CA HIS A 73 7.95 -3.14 -22.22
C HIS A 73 8.67 -4.34 -21.59
N ASP A 74 9.93 -4.18 -21.20
CA ASP A 74 10.74 -5.22 -20.58
C ASP A 74 10.90 -5.04 -19.07
N ILE A 75 10.12 -4.15 -18.46
CA ILE A 75 10.26 -3.85 -17.03
C ILE A 75 10.02 -5.08 -16.16
N ASN A 76 9.10 -5.94 -16.57
CA ASN A 76 8.83 -7.19 -15.86
C ASN A 76 10.09 -8.04 -15.76
N GLU A 77 10.79 -8.22 -16.86
CA GLU A 77 12.03 -9.00 -16.89
C GLU A 77 13.12 -8.33 -16.07
N LYS A 78 13.28 -7.03 -16.21
CA LYS A 78 14.26 -6.26 -15.44
C LYS A 78 14.01 -6.36 -13.94
N PHE A 79 12.76 -6.25 -13.56
CA PHE A 79 12.36 -6.31 -12.15
C PHE A 79 12.66 -7.68 -11.57
N LEU A 80 12.25 -8.76 -12.25
CA LEU A 80 12.50 -10.12 -11.79
C LEU A 80 13.99 -10.43 -11.76
N ARG A 81 14.73 -9.97 -12.74
CA ARG A 81 16.18 -10.18 -12.81
C ARG A 81 16.90 -9.50 -11.65
N PHE A 82 16.46 -8.31 -11.27
CA PHE A 82 17.05 -7.59 -10.14
C PHE A 82 16.94 -8.40 -8.84
N TYR A 83 15.84 -9.10 -8.66
CA TYR A 83 15.57 -9.87 -7.45
C TYR A 83 15.95 -11.36 -7.54
N GLN A 84 16.71 -11.75 -8.55
CA GLN A 84 17.20 -13.14 -8.66
C GLN A 84 18.28 -13.46 -7.64
N ASP A 85 18.89 -12.47 -7.03
CA ASP A 85 19.90 -12.66 -5.99
C ASP A 85 19.31 -13.42 -4.80
N SER A 86 19.97 -14.51 -4.39
CA SER A 86 19.50 -15.34 -3.28
C SER A 86 19.43 -14.57 -1.96
N THR A 87 20.32 -13.61 -1.77
CA THR A 87 20.31 -12.76 -0.57
C THR A 87 19.04 -11.92 -0.52
N LEU A 88 18.64 -11.31 -1.64
CA LEU A 88 17.41 -10.53 -1.72
C LEU A 88 16.18 -11.40 -1.52
N GLN A 89 16.17 -12.62 -2.06
CA GLN A 89 15.07 -13.57 -1.86
C GLN A 89 14.93 -13.93 -0.37
N THR A 90 16.06 -14.15 0.30
CA THR A 90 16.08 -14.42 1.73
C THR A 90 15.52 -13.23 2.53
N LEU A 91 15.93 -12.01 2.19
CA LEU A 91 15.42 -10.80 2.85
C LEU A 91 13.92 -10.63 2.67
N ILE A 92 13.41 -10.93 1.48
CA ILE A 92 11.97 -10.86 1.21
C ILE A 92 11.22 -11.87 2.07
N ASN A 93 11.71 -13.10 2.14
CA ASN A 93 11.09 -14.14 2.94
C ASN A 93 11.13 -13.83 4.43
N ASP A 94 12.23 -13.30 4.92
CA ASP A 94 12.38 -12.90 6.31
C ASP A 94 11.42 -11.76 6.65
N ALA A 95 11.33 -10.75 5.80
CA ALA A 95 10.41 -9.64 5.98
C ALA A 95 8.95 -10.12 5.94
N GLU A 96 8.62 -11.03 5.05
CA GLU A 96 7.27 -11.58 4.95
C GLU A 96 6.90 -12.36 6.21
N SER A 97 7.83 -13.12 6.78
CA SER A 97 7.62 -13.86 8.02
C SER A 97 7.46 -12.92 9.22
N GLU A 98 8.33 -11.92 9.31
CA GLU A 98 8.31 -10.94 10.41
C GLU A 98 7.00 -10.14 10.42
N TYR A 99 6.54 -9.74 9.24
CA TYR A 99 5.33 -8.94 9.09
C TYR A 99 4.16 -9.74 8.50
N ALA A 100 4.09 -11.02 8.84
CA ALA A 100 2.99 -11.88 8.40
C ALA A 100 1.64 -11.33 8.86
N ASN A 101 1.62 -10.66 10.01
CA ASN A 101 0.44 -10.11 10.63
C ASN A 101 0.73 -8.67 11.06
N MET A 102 -0.18 -7.77 10.71
CA MET A 102 -0.09 -6.35 11.05
C MET A 102 -1.12 -5.93 12.11
N GLU A 103 -1.74 -6.89 12.80
CA GLU A 103 -2.79 -6.57 13.77
C GLU A 103 -2.29 -5.66 14.88
N ASP A 104 -1.12 -5.93 15.44
CA ASP A 104 -0.54 -5.11 16.49
C ASP A 104 -0.30 -3.67 16.03
N ILE A 105 0.19 -3.52 14.79
CA ILE A 105 0.44 -2.20 14.19
C ILE A 105 -0.87 -1.51 13.90
N ASN A 106 -1.86 -2.21 13.36
CA ASN A 106 -3.18 -1.66 13.10
C ASN A 106 -3.83 -1.16 14.38
N ASP A 107 -3.78 -1.96 15.44
CA ASP A 107 -4.33 -1.59 16.73
C ASP A 107 -3.64 -0.34 17.30
N ALA A 108 -2.32 -0.28 17.21
CA ALA A 108 -1.54 0.87 17.66
C ALA A 108 -1.90 2.13 16.87
N LEU A 109 -2.07 2.02 15.57
CA LEU A 109 -2.47 3.13 14.71
C LEU A 109 -3.88 3.60 15.02
N GLU A 110 -4.82 2.69 15.16
CA GLU A 110 -6.20 3.01 15.51
C GLU A 110 -6.27 3.78 16.83
N LYS A 111 -5.56 3.29 17.83
CA LYS A 111 -5.48 3.93 19.12
C LYS A 111 -4.88 5.33 19.04
N SER A 112 -3.80 5.47 18.28
CA SER A 112 -3.12 6.76 18.10
C SER A 112 -4.00 7.76 17.39
N PHE A 113 -4.68 7.36 16.33
CA PHE A 113 -5.57 8.23 15.58
C PHE A 113 -6.85 8.57 16.35
N SER A 114 -7.36 7.63 17.14
CA SER A 114 -8.49 7.90 18.04
C SER A 114 -8.14 8.97 19.07
N ASN A 115 -6.94 8.90 19.62
CA ASN A 115 -6.45 9.93 20.55
C ASN A 115 -6.34 11.28 19.87
N LEU A 116 -5.89 11.31 18.62
CA LEU A 116 -5.76 12.54 17.84
C LEU A 116 -7.11 13.21 17.60
N LYS A 117 -8.16 12.43 17.39
CA LYS A 117 -9.51 12.97 17.18
C LYS A 117 -10.08 13.70 18.38
N GLN A 118 -9.58 13.41 19.56
CA GLN A 118 -10.01 14.09 20.79
C GLN A 118 -9.40 15.48 20.95
N TRP A 119 -8.46 15.81 20.11
CA TRP A 119 -7.78 17.09 20.09
C TRP A 119 -8.41 18.01 19.04
#